data_fb9eafba1192676682aea3583d014020
#
_entry.id   fb9eafba1192676682aea3583d014020
#
_cell.length_a   1.000
_cell.length_b   1.000
_cell.length_c   1.000
_cell.angle_alpha   90.00
_cell.angle_beta   90.00
_cell.angle_gamma   90.00
#
_symmetry.space_group_name_H-M   'P 1'
#
loop_
_entity.id
_entity.type
_entity.pdbx_description
1 polymer ?
#
loop_
_entity_poly.entity_id
_entity_poly.type
_entity_poly.pdbx_seq_one_letter_code
_entity_poly.pdbx_strand_id
1 'polypeptide(L)'
;MITFPLLGYWGRLGNQMFQYAALMGFAKKHDYEFGICFNHANVYGGFANHKERLQLLDCFELSCEDTKGGLHETTLEEVPVEHDLPDNVNLHGYYQSEKYFKHVENEIRQEFFFKKEIREKAAAILPQDVCVSVHVRRGDYVNLSHIHTNL
;
A
#
# COMPACT_ATOMS: atom_id res chain seq x y z
N MET A 1 -5.79 17.51 -4.36
CA MET A 1 -5.08 16.36 -3.76
C MET A 1 -6.02 15.19 -3.60
N ILE A 2 -5.59 13.98 -3.93
CA ILE A 2 -6.33 12.75 -3.58
C ILE A 2 -5.64 12.03 -2.42
N THR A 3 -6.39 11.33 -1.57
CA THR A 3 -5.83 10.70 -0.37
C THR A 3 -6.31 9.27 -0.19
N PHE A 4 -5.59 8.52 0.64
CA PHE A 4 -6.00 7.16 1.05
C PHE A 4 -5.91 7.04 2.58
N PRO A 5 -6.91 7.57 3.30
CA PRO A 5 -6.83 7.71 4.76
C PRO A 5 -6.79 6.38 5.51
N LEU A 6 -7.36 5.32 4.93
CA LEU A 6 -7.38 3.97 5.51
C LEU A 6 -6.24 3.07 5.03
N LEU A 7 -5.26 3.61 4.31
CA LEU A 7 -4.12 2.83 3.85
C LEU A 7 -3.39 2.22 5.06
N GLY A 8 -3.25 0.91 5.06
CA GLY A 8 -2.65 0.16 6.17
C GLY A 8 -3.64 -0.26 7.28
N TYR A 9 -4.88 0.21 7.25
CA TYR A 9 -5.93 -0.28 8.14
C TYR A 9 -6.40 -1.68 7.72
N TRP A 10 -6.52 -1.92 6.42
CA TRP A 10 -6.93 -3.17 5.83
C TRP A 10 -5.77 -3.84 5.10
N GLY A 11 -5.33 -4.98 5.63
CA GLY A 11 -4.30 -5.78 5.00
C GLY A 11 -2.86 -5.39 5.37
N ARG A 12 -1.95 -6.34 5.13
CA ARG A 12 -0.53 -6.23 5.43
C ARG A 12 0.24 -5.58 4.28
N LEU A 13 1.57 -5.57 4.36
CA LEU A 13 2.46 -4.87 3.45
C LEU A 13 2.09 -5.00 1.96
N GLY A 14 1.81 -6.21 1.47
CA GLY A 14 1.43 -6.40 0.06
C GLY A 14 0.17 -5.64 -0.34
N ASN A 15 -0.88 -5.68 0.49
CA ASN A 15 -2.09 -4.89 0.23
C ASN A 15 -1.82 -3.38 0.29
N GLN A 16 -1.03 -2.95 1.26
CA GLN A 16 -0.63 -1.55 1.40
C GLN A 16 0.14 -1.06 0.16
N MET A 17 1.01 -1.90 -0.40
CA MET A 17 1.73 -1.58 -1.64
C MET A 17 0.76 -1.40 -2.82
N PHE A 18 -0.24 -2.27 -2.97
CA PHE A 18 -1.27 -2.11 -4.00
C PHE A 18 -2.08 -0.82 -3.82
N GLN A 19 -2.52 -0.55 -2.61
CA GLN A 19 -3.29 0.66 -2.27
C GLN A 19 -2.49 1.94 -2.59
N TYR A 20 -1.23 1.99 -2.16
CA TYR A 20 -0.34 3.12 -2.42
C TYR A 20 -0.06 3.29 -3.91
N ALA A 21 0.25 2.20 -4.61
CA ALA A 21 0.54 2.23 -6.04
C ALA A 21 -0.67 2.71 -6.86
N ALA A 22 -1.88 2.28 -6.49
CA ALA A 22 -3.11 2.73 -7.12
C ALA A 22 -3.38 4.22 -6.86
N LEU A 23 -3.19 4.69 -5.62
CA LEU A 23 -3.30 6.11 -5.28
C LEU A 23 -2.35 6.96 -6.14
N MET A 24 -1.07 6.57 -6.22
CA MET A 24 -0.09 7.25 -7.06
C MET A 24 -0.46 7.17 -8.54
N GLY A 25 -0.93 6.02 -9.02
CA GLY A 25 -1.37 5.83 -10.39
C GLY A 25 -2.51 6.78 -10.78
N PHE A 26 -3.55 6.87 -9.95
CA PHE A 26 -4.63 7.84 -10.16
C PHE A 26 -4.13 9.29 -10.09
N ALA A 27 -3.30 9.63 -9.12
CA ALA A 27 -2.75 10.96 -8.98
C ALA A 27 -1.99 11.40 -10.25
N LYS A 28 -1.11 10.54 -10.74
CA LYS A 28 -0.32 10.80 -11.96
C LYS A 28 -1.18 10.86 -13.23
N LYS A 29 -2.22 10.03 -13.33
CA LYS A 29 -3.16 10.06 -14.46
C LYS A 29 -3.88 11.41 -14.59
N HIS A 30 -4.20 12.05 -13.46
CA HIS A 30 -4.99 13.27 -13.41
C HIS A 30 -4.19 14.53 -13.07
N ASP A 31 -2.88 14.41 -12.92
CA ASP A 31 -1.98 15.50 -12.49
C ASP A 31 -2.40 16.10 -11.13
N TYR A 32 -2.72 15.23 -10.18
CA TYR A 32 -3.08 15.60 -8.82
C TYR A 32 -1.94 15.36 -7.84
N GLU A 33 -1.87 16.16 -6.81
CA GLU A 33 -1.11 15.84 -5.60
C GLU A 33 -1.79 14.67 -4.88
N PHE A 34 -1.00 13.89 -4.11
CA PHE A 34 -1.53 12.77 -3.34
C PHE A 34 -0.82 12.62 -1.99
N GLY A 35 -1.53 12.05 -1.04
CA GLY A 35 -0.99 11.83 0.30
C GLY A 35 -1.69 10.72 1.05
N ILE A 36 -1.00 10.26 2.10
CA ILE A 36 -1.53 9.27 3.06
C ILE A 36 -1.35 9.80 4.48
N CYS A 37 -2.09 9.26 5.43
CA CYS A 37 -1.88 9.60 6.84
C CYS A 37 -0.78 8.71 7.44
N PHE A 38 0.33 9.31 7.87
CA PHE A 38 1.44 8.57 8.48
C PHE A 38 1.13 8.11 9.91
N ASN A 39 0.19 8.75 10.56
CA ASN A 39 -0.24 8.39 11.91
C ASN A 39 -1.74 8.15 11.97
N HIS A 40 -2.16 6.90 11.89
CA HIS A 40 -3.57 6.52 11.90
C HIS A 40 -4.34 6.94 13.16
N ALA A 41 -3.68 7.19 14.29
CA ALA A 41 -4.33 7.74 15.46
C ALA A 41 -5.01 9.09 15.17
N ASN A 42 -4.50 9.84 14.19
CA ASN A 42 -5.07 11.12 13.77
C ASN A 42 -6.39 10.96 12.98
N VAL A 43 -6.59 9.82 12.31
CA VAL A 43 -7.79 9.57 11.48
C VAL A 43 -8.92 8.98 12.31
N TYR A 44 -8.62 8.10 13.26
CA TYR A 44 -9.62 7.26 13.94
C TYR A 44 -9.73 7.48 15.44
N GLY A 45 -9.22 8.59 15.98
CA GLY A 45 -9.38 8.93 17.38
C GLY A 45 -8.89 7.86 18.36
N GLY A 46 -7.88 7.08 17.99
CA GLY A 46 -7.28 6.07 18.84
C GLY A 46 -8.04 4.73 18.94
N PHE A 47 -9.08 4.50 18.13
CA PHE A 47 -9.77 3.19 18.08
C PHE A 47 -8.95 2.07 17.47
N ALA A 48 -7.71 2.33 17.22
CA ALA A 48 -6.77 1.39 16.65
C ALA A 48 -6.18 0.43 17.68
N ASN A 49 -6.88 -0.61 18.02
CA ASN A 49 -6.25 -1.84 18.55
C ASN A 49 -5.41 -2.51 17.45
N HIS A 50 -4.40 -1.80 16.92
CA HIS A 50 -3.79 -2.15 15.65
C HIS A 50 -2.66 -3.13 15.79
N LYS A 51 -2.99 -4.33 15.40
CA LYS A 51 -2.03 -5.33 14.92
C LYS A 51 -1.52 -5.02 13.49
N GLU A 52 -2.15 -4.10 12.78
CA GLU A 52 -1.83 -3.77 11.40
C GLU A 52 -1.31 -2.34 11.32
N ARG A 53 -0.01 -2.22 11.43
CA ARG A 53 0.76 -0.99 11.34
C ARG A 53 0.95 -0.61 9.87
N LEU A 54 1.11 0.67 9.58
CA LEU A 54 1.51 1.15 8.26
C LEU A 54 2.95 0.70 7.95
N GLN A 55 3.06 -0.53 7.43
CA GLN A 55 4.35 -1.19 7.18
C GLN A 55 5.15 -0.56 6.04
N LEU A 56 4.47 0.18 5.14
CA LEU A 56 5.14 0.87 4.04
C LEU A 56 6.25 1.79 4.54
N LEU A 57 5.97 2.62 5.56
CA LEU A 57 6.94 3.55 6.12
C LEU A 57 8.08 2.86 6.87
N ASP A 58 7.90 1.63 7.29
CA ASP A 58 8.99 0.83 7.86
C ASP A 58 9.95 0.33 6.77
N CYS A 59 9.43 0.06 5.58
CA CYS A 59 10.14 -0.58 4.49
C CYS A 59 10.72 0.38 3.46
N PHE A 60 10.01 1.48 3.18
CA PHE A 60 10.29 2.37 2.04
C PHE A 60 10.36 3.84 2.48
N GLU A 61 11.04 4.65 1.68
CA GLU A 61 11.02 6.12 1.78
C GLU A 61 10.09 6.65 0.70
N LEU A 62 8.85 6.97 1.09
CA LEU A 62 7.81 7.36 0.14
C LEU A 62 7.87 8.86 -0.14
N SER A 63 7.56 9.26 -1.37
CA SER A 63 7.58 10.67 -1.80
C SER A 63 6.25 11.40 -1.56
N CYS A 64 5.20 10.71 -1.09
CA CYS A 64 3.89 11.30 -0.85
C CYS A 64 3.85 12.22 0.37
N GLU A 65 2.83 13.07 0.42
CA GLU A 65 2.64 13.96 1.56
C GLU A 65 1.99 13.23 2.76
N ASP A 66 2.35 13.67 3.98
CA ASP A 66 1.63 13.31 5.19
C ASP A 66 0.40 14.21 5.35
N THR A 67 -0.78 13.65 5.16
CA THR A 67 -2.05 14.38 5.30
C THR A 67 -2.39 14.73 6.76
N LYS A 68 -1.65 14.22 7.73
CA LYS A 68 -1.84 14.43 9.18
C LYS A 68 -3.27 14.10 9.66
N GLY A 69 -3.96 13.21 8.94
CA GLY A 69 -5.34 12.82 9.24
C GLY A 69 -6.40 13.74 8.61
N GLY A 70 -6.01 14.67 7.75
CA GLY A 70 -6.95 15.44 6.94
C GLY A 70 -7.76 14.53 6.02
N LEU A 71 -9.09 14.65 6.07
CA LEU A 71 -10.02 13.89 5.25
C LEU A 71 -10.79 14.84 4.33
N HIS A 72 -11.03 14.38 3.11
CA HIS A 72 -12.00 15.03 2.21
C HIS A 72 -13.43 14.59 2.58
N GLU A 73 -14.41 15.37 2.19
CA GLU A 73 -15.83 15.05 2.45
C GLU A 73 -16.28 13.81 1.68
N THR A 74 -15.72 13.61 0.48
CA THR A 74 -16.09 12.51 -0.41
C THR A 74 -15.10 11.36 -0.32
N THR A 75 -15.63 10.16 -0.11
CA THR A 75 -14.86 8.90 -0.19
C THR A 75 -15.40 8.06 -1.33
N LEU A 76 -14.51 7.59 -2.20
CA LEU A 76 -14.83 6.70 -3.31
C LEU A 76 -14.39 5.28 -2.97
N GLU A 77 -15.36 4.37 -2.96
CA GLU A 77 -15.08 2.93 -2.87
C GLU A 77 -14.40 2.45 -4.16
N GLU A 78 -13.70 1.33 -4.10
CA GLU A 78 -12.85 0.78 -5.15
C GLU A 78 -13.35 1.04 -6.59
N VAL A 79 -12.88 2.13 -7.17
CA VAL A 79 -13.33 2.59 -8.49
C VAL A 79 -12.57 1.89 -9.62
N PRO A 80 -13.18 1.68 -10.79
CA PRO A 80 -12.49 1.13 -11.95
C PRO A 80 -11.30 1.99 -12.42
N VAL A 81 -10.34 1.36 -13.10
CA VAL A 81 -9.15 2.04 -13.65
C VAL A 81 -9.49 3.19 -14.58
N GLU A 82 -10.56 3.00 -15.34
CA GLU A 82 -11.03 3.98 -16.34
C GLU A 82 -11.76 5.17 -15.73
N HIS A 83 -12.08 5.09 -14.44
CA HIS A 83 -12.85 6.14 -13.77
C HIS A 83 -12.09 7.46 -13.73
N ASP A 84 -12.78 8.53 -14.12
CA ASP A 84 -12.27 9.88 -13.95
C ASP A 84 -12.53 10.36 -12.53
N LEU A 85 -11.46 10.52 -11.77
CA LEU A 85 -11.55 10.97 -10.39
C LEU A 85 -11.64 12.50 -10.33
N PRO A 86 -12.59 13.04 -9.55
CA PRO A 86 -12.50 14.43 -9.15
C PRO A 86 -11.32 14.63 -8.19
N ASP A 87 -10.80 15.86 -8.13
CA ASP A 87 -9.84 16.23 -7.08
C ASP A 87 -10.52 16.29 -5.69
N ASN A 88 -9.72 16.27 -4.64
CA ASN A 88 -10.16 16.38 -3.25
C ASN A 88 -11.12 15.24 -2.82
N VAL A 89 -10.70 14.01 -3.08
CA VAL A 89 -11.42 12.80 -2.65
C VAL A 89 -10.52 11.84 -1.89
N ASN A 90 -11.13 11.03 -1.04
CA ASN A 90 -10.50 9.89 -0.42
C ASN A 90 -10.75 8.64 -1.27
N LEU A 91 -9.74 7.80 -1.41
CA LEU A 91 -9.90 6.46 -1.96
C LEU A 91 -10.05 5.42 -0.84
N HIS A 92 -10.84 4.40 -1.09
CA HIS A 92 -11.04 3.25 -0.23
C HIS A 92 -11.15 1.97 -1.07
N GLY A 93 -10.53 0.87 -0.63
CA GLY A 93 -10.56 -0.42 -1.32
C GLY A 93 -9.22 -1.14 -1.29
N TYR A 94 -9.11 -2.27 -1.98
CA TYR A 94 -7.87 -3.05 -2.05
C TYR A 94 -7.02 -2.75 -3.28
N TYR A 95 -7.63 -2.43 -4.42
CA TYR A 95 -6.97 -2.07 -5.68
C TYR A 95 -5.93 -3.10 -6.16
N GLN A 96 -6.18 -4.38 -5.97
CA GLN A 96 -5.24 -5.48 -6.21
C GLN A 96 -5.07 -5.82 -7.70
N SER A 97 -4.74 -4.82 -8.52
CA SER A 97 -4.45 -4.99 -9.93
C SER A 97 -3.35 -4.02 -10.38
N GLU A 98 -2.39 -4.52 -11.16
CA GLU A 98 -1.36 -3.66 -11.77
C GLU A 98 -1.93 -2.62 -12.75
N LYS A 99 -3.14 -2.83 -13.25
CA LYS A 99 -3.80 -1.93 -14.21
C LYS A 99 -3.91 -0.50 -13.67
N TYR A 100 -4.06 -0.33 -12.35
CA TYR A 100 -4.18 0.97 -11.71
C TYR A 100 -2.92 1.83 -11.80
N PHE A 101 -1.75 1.21 -11.94
CA PHE A 101 -0.46 1.92 -11.89
C PHE A 101 0.54 1.49 -12.96
N LYS A 102 0.12 0.69 -13.97
CA LYS A 102 1.01 0.23 -15.04
C LYS A 102 1.68 1.36 -15.80
N HIS A 103 0.98 2.46 -15.99
CA HIS A 103 1.49 3.64 -16.70
C HIS A 103 2.56 4.43 -15.93
N VAL A 104 2.74 4.17 -14.64
CA VAL A 104 3.76 4.75 -13.75
C VAL A 104 4.64 3.68 -13.12
N GLU A 105 4.85 2.58 -13.80
CA GLU A 105 5.60 1.43 -13.28
C GLU A 105 7.00 1.79 -12.78
N ASN A 106 7.71 2.67 -13.49
CA ASN A 106 9.08 3.04 -13.14
C ASN A 106 9.12 3.85 -11.83
N GLU A 107 8.19 4.78 -11.67
CA GLU A 107 8.04 5.59 -10.46
C GLU A 107 7.67 4.71 -9.27
N ILE A 108 6.75 3.77 -9.44
CA ILE A 108 6.36 2.81 -8.39
C ILE A 108 7.56 1.93 -7.98
N ARG A 109 8.40 1.51 -8.92
CA ARG A 109 9.62 0.76 -8.60
C ARG A 109 10.62 1.57 -7.80
N GLN A 110 10.69 2.89 -8.02
CA GLN A 110 11.53 3.79 -7.22
C GLN A 110 10.97 3.98 -5.83
N GLU A 111 9.67 4.21 -5.67
CA GLU A 111 9.00 4.33 -4.38
C GLU A 111 9.20 3.08 -3.50
N PHE A 112 9.11 1.90 -4.10
CA PHE A 112 9.28 0.63 -3.39
C PHE A 112 10.73 0.12 -3.35
N PHE A 113 11.67 1.04 -3.42
CA PHE A 113 13.06 0.70 -3.14
C PHE A 113 13.27 0.60 -1.63
N PHE A 114 13.62 -0.58 -1.16
CA PHE A 114 13.78 -0.84 0.27
C PHE A 114 14.84 0.06 0.91
N LYS A 115 14.57 0.49 2.13
CA LYS A 115 15.54 1.22 2.96
C LYS A 115 16.86 0.48 3.08
N LYS A 116 17.94 1.24 3.23
CA LYS A 116 19.31 0.73 3.25
C LYS A 116 19.49 -0.40 4.26
N GLU A 117 18.98 -0.24 5.49
CA GLU A 117 19.13 -1.20 6.57
C GLU A 117 18.48 -2.56 6.23
N ILE A 118 17.36 -2.55 5.51
CA ILE A 118 16.67 -3.77 5.09
C ILE A 118 17.49 -4.47 4.01
N ARG A 119 18.02 -3.72 3.04
CA ARG A 119 18.86 -4.26 1.96
C ARG A 119 20.17 -4.85 2.48
N GLU A 120 20.81 -4.18 3.44
CA GLU A 120 22.05 -4.68 4.07
C GLU A 120 21.80 -5.97 4.86
N LYS A 121 20.71 -6.02 5.64
CA LYS A 121 20.31 -7.25 6.34
C LYS A 121 20.00 -8.38 5.37
N ALA A 122 19.27 -8.10 4.28
CA ALA A 122 18.97 -9.11 3.27
C ALA A 122 20.25 -9.61 2.58
N ALA A 123 21.15 -8.71 2.20
CA ALA A 123 22.42 -9.07 1.57
C ALA A 123 23.30 -9.95 2.46
N ALA A 124 23.24 -9.77 3.79
CA ALA A 124 24.03 -10.57 4.72
C ALA A 124 23.55 -12.02 4.85
N ILE A 125 22.30 -12.32 4.48
CA ILE A 125 21.70 -13.66 4.59
C ILE A 125 21.48 -14.34 3.24
N LEU A 126 21.55 -13.60 2.14
CA LEU A 126 21.36 -14.16 0.80
C LEU A 126 22.57 -15.02 0.42
N PRO A 127 22.35 -16.21 -0.19
CA PRO A 127 23.42 -17.01 -0.75
C PRO A 127 24.18 -16.24 -1.84
N GLN A 128 25.47 -16.53 -2.00
CA GLN A 128 26.29 -15.99 -3.08
C GLN A 128 25.98 -16.65 -4.44
N ASP A 129 25.40 -17.84 -4.41
CA ASP A 129 25.06 -18.62 -5.60
C ASP A 129 23.62 -18.33 -6.07
N VAL A 130 23.29 -18.86 -7.25
CA VAL A 130 21.91 -18.83 -7.77
C VAL A 130 20.99 -19.59 -6.81
N CYS A 131 19.97 -18.90 -6.33
CA CYS A 131 19.00 -19.47 -5.42
C CYS A 131 17.57 -19.32 -5.93
N VAL A 132 16.69 -20.22 -5.48
CA VAL A 132 15.24 -20.16 -5.71
C VAL A 132 14.57 -19.97 -4.38
N SER A 133 13.73 -18.96 -4.28
CA SER A 133 12.89 -18.73 -3.10
C SER A 133 11.52 -19.39 -3.28
N VAL A 134 11.12 -20.18 -2.28
CA VAL A 134 9.77 -20.78 -2.24
C VAL A 134 9.06 -20.28 -0.97
N HIS A 135 7.91 -19.62 -1.17
CA HIS A 135 7.05 -19.19 -0.08
C HIS A 135 5.81 -20.05 0.01
N VAL A 136 5.64 -20.75 1.12
CA VAL A 136 4.43 -21.52 1.43
C VAL A 136 3.59 -20.72 2.44
N ARG A 137 2.47 -20.14 1.98
CA ARG A 137 1.54 -19.40 2.84
C ARG A 137 0.79 -20.37 3.74
N ARG A 138 1.04 -20.25 5.05
CA ARG A 138 0.35 -21.01 6.10
C ARG A 138 -0.25 -20.06 7.13
N GLY A 139 0.31 -19.92 8.30
CA GLY A 139 -0.09 -18.93 9.30
C GLY A 139 -1.61 -18.90 9.53
N ASP A 140 -2.20 -17.73 9.38
CA ASP A 140 -3.63 -17.47 9.47
C ASP A 140 -4.48 -18.27 8.47
N TYR A 141 -3.93 -18.64 7.31
CA TYR A 141 -4.63 -19.38 6.27
C TYR A 141 -4.91 -20.86 6.64
N VAL A 142 -4.11 -21.43 7.53
CA VAL A 142 -4.30 -22.84 7.96
C VAL A 142 -5.71 -23.08 8.52
N ASN A 143 -6.27 -22.08 9.20
CA ASN A 143 -7.60 -22.17 9.79
C ASN A 143 -8.72 -21.64 8.87
N LEU A 144 -8.39 -21.25 7.65
CA LEU A 144 -9.31 -20.67 6.67
C LEU A 144 -9.47 -21.57 5.43
N SER A 145 -9.38 -22.89 5.62
CA SER A 145 -9.48 -23.88 4.53
C SER A 145 -10.79 -23.82 3.73
N HIS A 146 -11.83 -23.24 4.30
CA HIS A 146 -13.12 -23.02 3.63
C HIS A 146 -13.10 -21.82 2.67
N ILE A 147 -12.08 -20.95 2.74
CA ILE A 147 -11.90 -19.77 1.89
C ILE A 147 -10.68 -19.95 0.97
N HIS A 148 -9.63 -20.57 1.49
CA HIS A 148 -8.36 -20.74 0.80
C HIS A 148 -8.00 -22.21 0.66
N THR A 149 -7.54 -22.61 -0.53
CA THR A 149 -7.03 -23.95 -0.75
C THR A 149 -5.76 -24.16 0.11
N ASN A 150 -5.80 -25.16 0.99
CA ASN A 150 -4.59 -25.60 1.69
C ASN A 150 -3.71 -26.39 0.72
N LEU A 151 -2.46 -25.98 0.59
CA LEU A 151 -1.40 -26.74 -0.09
C LEU A 151 -0.77 -27.75 0.87
#